data_3d2d6b568ce5e4dddc6330cdc5af0363
#
_entry.id   3d2d6b568ce5e4dddc6330cdc5af0363
#
_cell.length_a   1.000
_cell.length_b   1.000
_cell.length_c   1.000
_cell.angle_alpha   90.00
_cell.angle_beta   90.00
_cell.angle_gamma   90.00
#
_symmetry.space_group_name_H-M   'P 1'
#
loop_
_entity.id
_entity.type
_entity.pdbx_description
1 polymer ?
#
loop_
_entity_poly.entity_id
_entity_poly.type
_entity_poly.pdbx_seq_one_letter_code
_entity_poly.pdbx_strand_id
1 'polypeptide(L)'
;MNNITQFSDCYGCGMCAIVCPKQIISIQQNINGFYEPVINNDNECIHCGHDVLASYAAWSKDPVIRKKCSSGGVGFEISKILLEQGYKICGVRYNPTLNRAEHYISVSKEELVQSAGSKYIQSYTVDGFRSIDRKEKYLVVGTPCQIDSFRRYIRKNHIEENFILMDFFCHGVPSKKMWDKYLSETEKITGKVIYASWRNKITGWHDSLAMDIDGEHTGEKVNWHDSYNLLIKGEKTFLNSRYSQGDAFYQLFLSDNCLGKACYDHCKFKFRSSSADIRIGDLWGKKYQENEDGITGVAVFSKKGKSVLMQSNCEFVEEHFDTVAEGQMKAPAKRGRMYPIVQKMLLNDDTSIKEINLLILKEKK
;
A
#
# COMPACT_ATOMS: atom_id res chain seq x y z
N MET A 1 22.66 8.14 6.27
CA MET A 1 21.99 7.37 7.35
C MET A 1 21.33 8.36 8.29
N ASN A 2 20.03 8.24 8.50
CA ASN A 2 19.31 9.12 9.45
C ASN A 2 19.41 8.50 10.84
N ASN A 3 20.27 9.01 11.68
CA ASN A 3 20.32 8.62 13.08
C ASN A 3 19.54 9.63 13.96
N ILE A 4 19.46 9.36 15.25
CA ILE A 4 18.69 10.17 16.20
C ILE A 4 19.12 11.65 16.23
N THR A 5 20.37 11.96 15.85
CA THR A 5 20.91 13.34 15.84
C THR A 5 20.38 14.21 14.70
N GLN A 6 19.61 13.65 13.79
CA GLN A 6 19.03 14.37 12.63
C GLN A 6 17.60 14.89 12.91
N PHE A 7 17.06 14.67 14.09
CA PHE A 7 15.77 15.25 14.48
C PHE A 7 15.96 16.72 14.85
N SER A 8 15.39 17.63 14.02
CA SER A 8 15.45 19.08 14.26
C SER A 8 14.67 19.55 15.48
N ASP A 9 13.72 18.72 15.97
CA ASP A 9 12.76 19.12 17.03
C ASP A 9 12.83 18.16 18.21
N CYS A 10 14.03 17.99 18.77
CA CYS A 10 14.26 17.12 19.90
C CYS A 10 13.80 17.78 21.21
N TYR A 11 12.99 17.08 22.01
CA TYR A 11 12.53 17.55 23.33
C TYR A 11 13.57 17.37 24.46
N GLY A 12 14.73 16.79 24.18
CA GLY A 12 15.78 16.56 25.18
C GLY A 12 15.42 15.55 26.28
N CYS A 13 14.42 14.66 26.05
CA CYS A 13 13.92 13.76 27.09
C CYS A 13 14.90 12.65 27.51
N GLY A 14 16.02 12.45 26.80
CA GLY A 14 17.06 11.49 27.13
C GLY A 14 16.76 10.02 26.90
N MET A 15 15.53 9.65 26.54
CA MET A 15 15.11 8.26 26.37
C MET A 15 15.93 7.50 25.30
N CYS A 16 16.37 8.17 24.25
CA CYS A 16 17.22 7.59 23.22
C CYS A 16 18.55 7.03 23.77
N ALA A 17 19.14 7.69 24.77
CA ALA A 17 20.36 7.21 25.42
C ALA A 17 20.09 5.96 26.29
N ILE A 18 18.91 5.91 26.95
CA ILE A 18 18.53 4.80 27.83
C ILE A 18 18.19 3.55 27.02
N VAL A 19 17.46 3.71 25.90
CA VAL A 19 17.03 2.57 25.08
C VAL A 19 18.08 2.08 24.08
N CYS A 20 19.20 2.79 23.94
CA CYS A 20 20.27 2.40 23.03
C CYS A 20 20.97 1.13 23.53
N PRO A 21 20.84 -0.04 22.84
CA PRO A 21 21.44 -1.28 23.30
C PRO A 21 22.97 -1.27 23.21
N LYS A 22 23.56 -0.35 22.47
CA LYS A 22 25.01 -0.15 22.35
C LYS A 22 25.53 0.95 23.29
N GLN A 23 24.66 1.68 23.98
CA GLN A 23 24.98 2.78 24.89
C GLN A 23 25.90 3.86 24.28
N ILE A 24 25.80 4.06 22.96
CA ILE A 24 26.61 5.02 22.22
C ILE A 24 25.99 6.40 22.10
N ILE A 25 24.82 6.61 22.71
CA ILE A 25 24.13 7.91 22.70
C ILE A 25 24.37 8.59 24.05
N SER A 26 24.94 9.76 24.03
CA SER A 26 24.99 10.68 25.16
C SER A 26 24.01 11.85 24.96
N ILE A 27 23.63 12.49 26.05
CA ILE A 27 22.81 13.70 26.02
C ILE A 27 23.71 14.87 26.40
N GLN A 28 23.83 15.84 25.50
CA GLN A 28 24.71 16.99 25.67
C GLN A 28 23.93 18.28 25.43
N GLN A 29 24.37 19.40 26.04
CA GLN A 29 23.80 20.71 25.76
C GLN A 29 24.32 21.23 24.42
N ASN A 30 23.41 21.69 23.56
CA ASN A 30 23.77 22.43 22.35
C ASN A 30 24.17 23.87 22.70
N ILE A 31 24.56 24.64 21.65
CA ILE A 31 25.00 26.03 21.82
C ILE A 31 23.94 26.94 22.46
N ASN A 32 22.67 26.58 22.38
CA ASN A 32 21.53 27.31 22.94
C ASN A 32 21.14 26.82 24.35
N GLY A 33 21.91 25.86 24.93
CA GLY A 33 21.67 25.34 26.26
C GLY A 33 20.60 24.25 26.37
N PHE A 34 20.10 23.72 25.23
CA PHE A 34 19.13 22.63 25.23
C PHE A 34 19.81 21.26 25.14
N TYR A 35 19.25 20.27 25.83
CA TYR A 35 19.74 18.90 25.77
C TYR A 35 19.35 18.23 24.48
N GLU A 36 20.36 17.66 23.79
CA GLU A 36 20.19 16.92 22.55
C GLU A 36 21.01 15.63 22.56
N PRO A 37 20.58 14.59 21.80
CA PRO A 37 21.32 13.34 21.67
C PRO A 37 22.55 13.53 20.77
N VAL A 38 23.69 12.99 21.22
CA VAL A 38 24.93 12.91 20.45
C VAL A 38 25.35 11.44 20.34
N ILE A 39 25.67 10.98 19.15
CA ILE A 39 26.20 9.64 18.95
C ILE A 39 27.73 9.71 19.11
N ASN A 40 28.26 9.01 20.12
CA ASN A 40 29.66 9.05 20.45
C ASN A 40 30.53 8.19 19.50
N ASN A 41 29.94 7.14 18.92
CA ASN A 41 30.61 6.25 17.96
C ASN A 41 29.61 5.74 16.91
N ASP A 42 29.59 6.38 15.76
CA ASP A 42 28.66 6.05 14.68
C ASP A 42 28.92 4.66 14.06
N ASN A 43 30.19 4.16 14.14
CA ASN A 43 30.56 2.84 13.63
C ASN A 43 29.98 1.68 14.46
N GLU A 44 29.64 1.92 15.72
CA GLU A 44 29.00 0.93 16.60
C GLU A 44 27.47 1.01 16.57
N CYS A 45 26.91 2.00 15.87
CA CYS A 45 25.48 2.16 15.74
C CYS A 45 24.89 0.99 14.94
N ILE A 46 24.07 0.19 15.61
CA ILE A 46 23.33 -0.92 14.96
C ILE A 46 22.02 -0.48 14.35
N HIS A 47 21.76 0.83 14.35
CA HIS A 47 20.57 1.43 13.77
C HIS A 47 19.27 0.71 14.20
N CYS A 48 19.08 0.45 15.49
CA CYS A 48 17.97 -0.34 16.05
C CYS A 48 16.60 0.33 15.99
N GLY A 49 16.54 1.58 15.56
CA GLY A 49 15.29 2.33 15.36
C GLY A 49 14.86 2.37 13.90
N HIS A 50 14.03 1.43 13.45
CA HIS A 50 13.40 1.40 12.12
C HIS A 50 14.35 1.25 10.92
N ASP A 51 15.49 0.60 11.08
CA ASP A 51 16.37 0.34 9.94
C ASP A 51 15.93 -0.87 9.13
N VAL A 52 16.04 -0.71 7.82
CA VAL A 52 15.87 -1.80 6.86
C VAL A 52 17.01 -2.80 7.05
N LEU A 53 16.71 -4.01 7.55
CA LEU A 53 17.69 -5.08 7.77
C LEU A 53 18.20 -5.67 6.46
N ALA A 54 17.33 -5.72 5.44
CA ALA A 54 17.63 -6.19 4.09
C ALA A 54 16.59 -5.67 3.12
N SER A 55 16.95 -5.56 1.85
CA SER A 55 16.03 -5.18 0.80
C SER A 55 16.29 -5.97 -0.48
N TYR A 56 15.22 -6.23 -1.22
CA TYR A 56 15.23 -7.12 -2.38
C TYR A 56 14.34 -6.62 -3.49
N ALA A 57 14.74 -6.90 -4.72
CA ALA A 57 13.83 -7.08 -5.84
C ALA A 57 13.37 -8.54 -5.83
N ALA A 58 12.06 -8.80 -5.85
CA ALA A 58 11.54 -10.15 -5.71
C ALA A 58 10.27 -10.40 -6.53
N TRP A 59 10.07 -11.64 -6.96
CA TRP A 59 8.89 -12.06 -7.69
C TRP A 59 8.57 -13.54 -7.46
N SER A 60 7.30 -13.90 -7.61
CA SER A 60 6.85 -15.29 -7.52
C SER A 60 7.49 -16.15 -8.62
N LYS A 61 7.93 -17.36 -8.27
CA LYS A 61 8.35 -18.40 -9.22
C LYS A 61 7.18 -18.97 -10.03
N ASP A 62 5.95 -18.81 -9.53
CA ASP A 62 4.74 -19.17 -10.24
C ASP A 62 4.32 -18.02 -11.18
N PRO A 63 4.41 -18.21 -12.51
CA PRO A 63 4.10 -17.16 -13.48
C PRO A 63 2.62 -16.75 -13.45
N VAL A 64 1.71 -17.63 -13.04
CA VAL A 64 0.28 -17.34 -12.93
C VAL A 64 0.04 -16.38 -11.76
N ILE A 65 0.63 -16.67 -10.61
CA ILE A 65 0.55 -15.78 -9.43
C ILE A 65 1.20 -14.42 -9.75
N ARG A 66 2.40 -14.44 -10.33
CA ARG A 66 3.09 -13.20 -10.74
C ARG A 66 2.23 -12.36 -11.66
N LYS A 67 1.60 -12.96 -12.67
CA LYS A 67 0.73 -12.26 -13.65
C LYS A 67 -0.53 -11.67 -13.00
N LYS A 68 -1.17 -12.42 -12.10
CA LYS A 68 -2.45 -12.00 -11.47
C LYS A 68 -2.30 -10.98 -10.35
N CYS A 69 -1.12 -10.88 -9.74
CA CYS A 69 -0.86 -9.88 -8.70
C CYS A 69 -0.49 -8.51 -9.31
N SER A 70 -0.66 -7.43 -8.56
CA SER A 70 -0.37 -6.07 -9.01
C SER A 70 1.11 -5.83 -9.36
N SER A 71 2.02 -6.58 -8.71
CA SER A 71 3.46 -6.49 -8.88
C SER A 71 4.08 -7.89 -9.03
N GLY A 72 5.20 -8.19 -8.40
CA GLY A 72 5.87 -9.51 -8.46
C GLY A 72 5.16 -10.66 -7.76
N GLY A 73 4.08 -10.43 -6.99
CA GLY A 73 3.32 -11.50 -6.32
C GLY A 73 3.83 -11.91 -4.93
N VAL A 74 4.87 -11.26 -4.41
CA VAL A 74 5.53 -11.63 -3.14
C VAL A 74 4.58 -11.65 -1.95
N GLY A 75 3.69 -10.65 -1.82
CA GLY A 75 2.71 -10.61 -0.73
C GLY A 75 1.77 -11.81 -0.73
N PHE A 76 1.37 -12.30 -1.90
CA PHE A 76 0.54 -13.48 -2.05
C PHE A 76 1.31 -14.76 -1.68
N GLU A 77 2.56 -14.91 -2.13
CA GLU A 77 3.40 -16.07 -1.78
C GLU A 77 3.72 -16.14 -0.28
N ILE A 78 4.00 -15.00 0.36
CA ILE A 78 4.15 -14.93 1.82
C ILE A 78 2.86 -15.38 2.52
N SER A 79 1.71 -14.91 2.06
CA SER A 79 0.42 -15.27 2.63
C SER A 79 0.13 -16.76 2.47
N LYS A 80 0.44 -17.32 1.30
CA LYS A 80 0.24 -18.74 0.99
C LYS A 80 1.07 -19.65 1.88
N ILE A 81 2.37 -19.39 2.03
CA ILE A 81 3.24 -20.22 2.89
C ILE A 81 2.84 -20.10 4.37
N LEU A 82 2.41 -18.93 4.81
CA LEU A 82 1.95 -18.76 6.18
C LEU A 82 0.62 -19.50 6.46
N LEU A 83 -0.31 -19.54 5.50
CA LEU A 83 -1.50 -20.41 5.60
C LEU A 83 -1.11 -21.90 5.77
N GLU A 84 -0.14 -22.37 4.98
CA GLU A 84 0.39 -23.74 5.08
C GLU A 84 1.06 -24.03 6.44
N GLN A 85 1.55 -22.98 7.12
CA GLN A 85 2.12 -23.04 8.46
C GLN A 85 1.09 -22.84 9.59
N GLY A 86 -0.20 -22.80 9.25
CA GLY A 86 -1.30 -22.65 10.21
C GLY A 86 -1.57 -21.21 10.67
N TYR A 87 -1.02 -20.19 9.99
CA TYR A 87 -1.41 -18.80 10.21
C TYR A 87 -2.74 -18.51 9.51
N LYS A 88 -3.52 -17.61 10.09
CA LYS A 88 -4.65 -16.96 9.41
C LYS A 88 -4.17 -15.65 8.78
N ILE A 89 -4.79 -15.23 7.67
CA ILE A 89 -4.39 -14.01 6.97
C ILE A 89 -5.46 -12.95 7.14
N CYS A 90 -5.14 -11.88 7.84
CA CYS A 90 -5.95 -10.67 7.87
C CYS A 90 -5.55 -9.79 6.69
N GLY A 91 -6.18 -10.02 5.56
CA GLY A 91 -5.99 -9.31 4.30
C GLY A 91 -7.13 -8.33 4.00
N VAL A 92 -7.13 -7.76 2.78
CA VAL A 92 -8.16 -6.80 2.34
C VAL A 92 -8.83 -7.30 1.07
N ARG A 93 -10.16 -7.40 1.09
CA ARG A 93 -11.00 -7.69 -0.09
C ARG A 93 -11.85 -6.48 -0.47
N TYR A 94 -12.40 -6.49 -1.67
CA TYR A 94 -13.49 -5.60 -2.06
C TYR A 94 -14.83 -6.29 -1.78
N ASN A 95 -15.72 -5.59 -1.10
CA ASN A 95 -17.08 -6.04 -0.83
C ASN A 95 -18.04 -5.23 -1.74
N PRO A 96 -18.57 -5.85 -2.82
CA PRO A 96 -19.42 -5.15 -3.76
C PRO A 96 -20.79 -4.80 -3.19
N THR A 97 -21.31 -5.57 -2.24
CA THR A 97 -22.59 -5.29 -1.58
C THR A 97 -22.56 -3.97 -0.79
N LEU A 98 -21.40 -3.69 -0.16
CA LEU A 98 -21.18 -2.48 0.64
C LEU A 98 -20.35 -1.42 -0.10
N ASN A 99 -19.97 -1.68 -1.33
CA ASN A 99 -19.11 -0.82 -2.16
C ASN A 99 -17.88 -0.31 -1.41
N ARG A 100 -17.18 -1.22 -0.68
CA ARG A 100 -16.02 -0.86 0.13
C ARG A 100 -14.92 -1.90 0.10
N ALA A 101 -13.69 -1.48 0.30
CA ALA A 101 -12.63 -2.38 0.73
C ALA A 101 -12.79 -2.67 2.23
N GLU A 102 -12.53 -3.90 2.66
CA GLU A 102 -12.63 -4.28 4.06
C GLU A 102 -11.58 -5.31 4.43
N HIS A 103 -11.11 -5.23 5.68
CA HIS A 103 -10.28 -6.28 6.24
C HIS A 103 -11.16 -7.50 6.56
N TYR A 104 -10.63 -8.68 6.26
CA TYR A 104 -11.27 -9.96 6.54
C TYR A 104 -10.21 -11.01 6.88
N ILE A 105 -10.64 -12.10 7.50
CA ILE A 105 -9.77 -13.23 7.81
C ILE A 105 -9.96 -14.30 6.74
N SER A 106 -8.86 -14.74 6.12
CA SER A 106 -8.83 -15.93 5.26
C SER A 106 -8.08 -17.06 5.94
N VAL A 107 -8.63 -18.26 5.80
CA VAL A 107 -8.11 -19.52 6.38
C VAL A 107 -7.84 -20.57 5.29
N SER A 108 -8.13 -20.26 4.04
CA SER A 108 -7.88 -21.12 2.89
C SER A 108 -7.29 -20.33 1.71
N LYS A 109 -6.74 -21.04 0.71
CA LYS A 109 -6.21 -20.43 -0.51
C LYS A 109 -7.30 -19.78 -1.37
N GLU A 110 -8.49 -20.39 -1.38
CA GLU A 110 -9.67 -19.89 -2.10
C GLU A 110 -10.14 -18.54 -1.54
N GLU A 111 -10.16 -18.42 -0.22
CA GLU A 111 -10.47 -17.16 0.45
C GLU A 111 -9.35 -16.13 0.25
N LEU A 112 -8.07 -16.55 0.31
CA LEU A 112 -6.92 -15.67 0.13
C LEU A 112 -6.93 -14.96 -1.23
N VAL A 113 -7.41 -15.60 -2.29
CA VAL A 113 -7.47 -15.01 -3.64
C VAL A 113 -8.25 -13.68 -3.65
N GLN A 114 -9.24 -13.49 -2.79
CA GLN A 114 -10.00 -12.23 -2.69
C GLN A 114 -9.12 -11.03 -2.23
N SER A 115 -8.01 -11.31 -1.57
CA SER A 115 -7.05 -10.28 -1.16
C SER A 115 -6.06 -9.88 -2.26
N ALA A 116 -5.95 -10.65 -3.35
CA ALA A 116 -5.07 -10.34 -4.45
C ALA A 116 -5.39 -8.97 -5.08
N GLY A 117 -4.36 -8.28 -5.52
CA GLY A 117 -4.47 -6.96 -6.13
C GLY A 117 -4.63 -5.80 -5.13
N SER A 118 -4.06 -4.66 -5.49
CA SER A 118 -4.17 -3.42 -4.70
C SER A 118 -5.59 -2.85 -4.77
N LYS A 119 -6.10 -2.32 -3.65
CA LYS A 119 -7.36 -1.59 -3.56
C LYS A 119 -7.04 -0.13 -3.25
N TYR A 120 -7.23 0.78 -4.20
CA TYR A 120 -6.90 2.20 -4.02
C TYR A 120 -8.04 3.00 -3.37
N ILE A 121 -8.73 2.39 -2.41
CA ILE A 121 -9.73 3.01 -1.55
C ILE A 121 -9.46 2.64 -0.09
N GLN A 122 -9.99 3.43 0.85
CA GLN A 122 -9.82 3.15 2.26
C GLN A 122 -10.51 1.83 2.65
N SER A 123 -9.75 0.96 3.34
CA SER A 123 -10.33 -0.27 3.87
C SER A 123 -10.98 -0.05 5.24
N TYR A 124 -12.15 -0.64 5.43
CA TYR A 124 -12.80 -0.74 6.73
C TYR A 124 -12.12 -1.85 7.55
N THR A 125 -11.58 -1.50 8.72
CA THR A 125 -10.74 -2.40 9.50
C THR A 125 -11.47 -3.10 10.64
N VAL A 126 -12.57 -2.51 11.12
CA VAL A 126 -13.16 -2.86 12.43
C VAL A 126 -13.56 -4.33 12.49
N ASP A 127 -14.27 -4.84 11.49
CA ASP A 127 -14.79 -6.21 11.50
C ASP A 127 -13.64 -7.23 11.42
N GLY A 128 -12.68 -7.01 10.50
CA GLY A 128 -11.51 -7.88 10.37
C GLY A 128 -10.64 -7.91 11.62
N PHE A 129 -10.34 -6.74 12.19
CA PHE A 129 -9.48 -6.67 13.38
C PHE A 129 -10.19 -7.20 14.64
N ARG A 130 -11.52 -7.02 14.75
CA ARG A 130 -12.31 -7.58 15.85
C ARG A 130 -12.39 -9.11 15.80
N SER A 131 -12.32 -9.70 14.61
CA SER A 131 -12.35 -11.15 14.40
C SER A 131 -11.02 -11.85 14.71
N ILE A 132 -9.96 -11.11 15.05
CA ILE A 132 -8.66 -11.68 15.40
C ILE A 132 -8.71 -12.29 16.80
N ASP A 133 -8.47 -13.61 16.89
CA ASP A 133 -8.22 -14.29 18.16
C ASP A 133 -6.76 -14.08 18.58
N ARG A 134 -6.54 -13.55 19.78
CA ARG A 134 -5.21 -13.24 20.30
C ARG A 134 -4.31 -14.45 20.54
N LYS A 135 -4.88 -15.65 20.62
CA LYS A 135 -4.18 -16.92 20.87
C LYS A 135 -3.67 -17.59 19.60
N GLU A 136 -4.16 -17.16 18.46
CA GLU A 136 -3.82 -17.74 17.16
C GLU A 136 -2.80 -16.89 16.41
N LYS A 137 -2.19 -17.47 15.38
CA LYS A 137 -1.16 -16.83 14.58
C LYS A 137 -1.75 -16.15 13.35
N TYR A 138 -1.30 -14.92 13.07
CA TYR A 138 -1.79 -14.14 11.95
C TYR A 138 -0.66 -13.46 11.16
N LEU A 139 -0.83 -13.39 9.84
CA LEU A 139 -0.29 -12.30 9.05
C LEU A 139 -1.34 -11.20 8.98
N VAL A 140 -0.98 -9.98 9.34
CA VAL A 140 -1.85 -8.80 9.19
C VAL A 140 -1.27 -7.86 8.14
N VAL A 141 -2.06 -7.57 7.10
CA VAL A 141 -1.68 -6.71 5.97
C VAL A 141 -2.49 -5.42 6.02
N GLY A 142 -1.84 -4.28 5.86
CA GLY A 142 -2.55 -3.01 5.85
C GLY A 142 -1.68 -1.83 5.41
N THR A 143 -2.27 -0.64 5.37
CA THR A 143 -1.49 0.58 5.17
C THR A 143 -0.53 0.79 6.34
N PRO A 144 0.60 1.50 6.15
CA PRO A 144 1.58 1.68 7.22
C PRO A 144 1.01 2.26 8.51
N CYS A 145 0.03 3.18 8.42
CA CYS A 145 -0.64 3.76 9.59
C CYS A 145 -1.56 2.75 10.32
N GLN A 146 -2.23 1.86 9.60
CA GLN A 146 -3.01 0.75 10.18
C GLN A 146 -2.10 -0.24 10.88
N ILE A 147 -1.00 -0.62 10.24
CA ILE A 147 -0.01 -1.53 10.80
C ILE A 147 0.68 -0.94 12.04
N ASP A 148 1.03 0.35 12.05
CA ASP A 148 1.57 1.01 13.24
C ASP A 148 0.58 0.98 14.42
N SER A 149 -0.69 1.25 14.15
CA SER A 149 -1.74 1.18 15.16
C SER A 149 -1.92 -0.25 15.69
N PHE A 150 -1.90 -1.24 14.79
CA PHE A 150 -2.00 -2.65 15.18
C PHE A 150 -0.75 -3.12 15.92
N ARG A 151 0.46 -2.70 15.54
CA ARG A 151 1.71 -2.97 16.27
C ARG A 151 1.63 -2.47 17.71
N ARG A 152 1.11 -1.26 17.93
CA ARG A 152 0.92 -0.72 19.30
C ARG A 152 -0.10 -1.54 20.09
N TYR A 153 -1.16 -2.03 19.44
CA TYR A 153 -2.16 -2.90 20.09
C TYR A 153 -1.56 -4.23 20.55
N ILE A 154 -0.83 -4.95 19.69
CA ILE A 154 -0.23 -6.24 20.05
C ILE A 154 0.87 -6.09 21.09
N ARG A 155 1.68 -5.01 21.07
CA ARG A 155 2.66 -4.67 22.09
C ARG A 155 2.01 -4.46 23.46
N LYS A 156 0.95 -3.67 23.51
CA LYS A 156 0.20 -3.40 24.75
C LYS A 156 -0.36 -4.68 25.37
N ASN A 157 -0.68 -5.68 24.56
CA ASN A 157 -1.25 -6.95 25.02
C ASN A 157 -0.21 -8.06 25.17
N HIS A 158 1.08 -7.82 24.89
CA HIS A 158 2.18 -8.78 24.95
C HIS A 158 1.93 -10.05 24.13
N ILE A 159 1.45 -9.90 22.90
CA ILE A 159 1.10 -10.99 21.98
C ILE A 159 1.82 -10.90 20.62
N GLU A 160 2.94 -10.19 20.57
CA GLU A 160 3.66 -9.89 19.33
C GLU A 160 4.19 -11.13 18.61
N GLU A 161 4.46 -12.21 19.34
CA GLU A 161 4.95 -13.48 18.81
C GLU A 161 3.95 -14.15 17.87
N ASN A 162 2.65 -13.92 18.07
CA ASN A 162 1.59 -14.49 17.26
C ASN A 162 1.37 -13.75 15.92
N PHE A 163 2.06 -12.63 15.70
CA PHE A 163 1.76 -11.77 14.56
C PHE A 163 2.98 -11.51 13.68
N ILE A 164 2.77 -11.60 12.37
CA ILE A 164 3.63 -11.05 11.35
C ILE A 164 2.89 -9.87 10.74
N LEU A 165 3.54 -8.73 10.59
CA LEU A 165 2.94 -7.52 10.07
C LEU A 165 3.56 -7.14 8.73
N MET A 166 2.71 -6.92 7.73
CA MET A 166 3.14 -6.50 6.39
C MET A 166 2.44 -5.20 6.00
N ASP A 167 3.22 -4.20 5.62
CA ASP A 167 2.71 -2.97 5.01
C ASP A 167 3.22 -2.80 3.57
N PHE A 168 2.89 -1.69 2.96
CA PHE A 168 3.33 -1.37 1.60
C PHE A 168 3.70 0.10 1.46
N PHE A 169 4.49 0.41 0.42
CA PHE A 169 4.74 1.80 0.04
C PHE A 169 3.41 2.46 -0.32
N CYS A 170 2.99 3.40 0.50
CA CYS A 170 1.65 3.98 0.42
C CYS A 170 1.70 5.41 -0.11
N HIS A 171 0.99 5.67 -1.22
CA HIS A 171 0.81 7.02 -1.76
C HIS A 171 -0.05 7.89 -0.84
N GLY A 172 -1.18 7.37 -0.43
CA GLY A 172 -2.21 8.01 0.37
C GLY A 172 -3.54 7.32 0.14
N VAL A 173 -4.57 7.73 0.88
CA VAL A 173 -5.90 7.14 0.79
C VAL A 173 -6.88 8.20 0.30
N PRO A 174 -7.54 7.99 -0.85
CA PRO A 174 -8.50 8.95 -1.38
C PRO A 174 -9.83 8.92 -0.60
N SER A 175 -10.61 9.98 -0.74
CA SER A 175 -11.97 10.06 -0.20
C SER A 175 -12.85 8.95 -0.78
N LYS A 176 -13.64 8.29 0.08
CA LYS A 176 -14.64 7.31 -0.38
C LYS A 176 -15.65 7.95 -1.33
N LYS A 177 -15.99 9.22 -1.16
CA LYS A 177 -16.88 9.97 -2.07
C LYS A 177 -16.38 9.99 -3.52
N MET A 178 -15.05 9.94 -3.72
CA MET A 178 -14.47 9.80 -5.06
C MET A 178 -14.83 8.46 -5.69
N TRP A 179 -14.71 7.38 -4.90
CA TRP A 179 -15.10 6.04 -5.34
C TRP A 179 -16.59 5.95 -5.62
N ASP A 180 -17.43 6.48 -4.73
CA ASP A 180 -18.89 6.48 -4.89
C ASP A 180 -19.32 7.20 -6.19
N LYS A 181 -18.71 8.34 -6.51
CA LYS A 181 -18.96 9.06 -7.77
C LYS A 181 -18.47 8.29 -9.00
N TYR A 182 -17.32 7.61 -8.90
CA TYR A 182 -16.82 6.76 -9.97
C TYR A 182 -17.76 5.59 -10.24
N LEU A 183 -18.22 4.92 -9.18
CA LEU A 183 -19.23 3.85 -9.28
C LEU A 183 -20.53 4.34 -9.91
N SER A 184 -21.06 5.47 -9.47
CA SER A 184 -22.28 6.03 -10.02
C SER A 184 -22.24 6.23 -11.54
N GLU A 185 -21.10 6.65 -12.09
CA GLU A 185 -20.92 6.74 -13.55
C GLU A 185 -20.74 5.38 -14.21
N THR A 186 -20.03 4.47 -13.55
CA THR A 186 -19.75 3.12 -14.06
C THR A 186 -21.04 2.29 -14.10
N GLU A 187 -21.86 2.33 -13.06
CA GLU A 187 -23.10 1.55 -12.93
C GLU A 187 -24.16 1.95 -13.97
N LYS A 188 -24.10 3.15 -14.54
CA LYS A 188 -24.92 3.53 -15.70
C LYS A 188 -24.64 2.65 -16.94
N ILE A 189 -23.44 2.05 -17.00
CA ILE A 189 -22.96 1.24 -18.12
C ILE A 189 -23.07 -0.25 -17.78
N THR A 190 -22.60 -0.64 -16.61
CA THR A 190 -22.41 -2.05 -16.21
C THR A 190 -23.57 -2.62 -15.40
N GLY A 191 -24.55 -1.80 -14.98
CA GLY A 191 -25.44 -2.16 -13.90
C GLY A 191 -24.68 -2.18 -12.56
N LYS A 192 -25.31 -2.66 -11.50
CA LYS A 192 -24.69 -2.71 -10.17
C LYS A 192 -23.38 -3.48 -10.20
N VAL A 193 -22.33 -2.87 -9.63
CA VAL A 193 -20.98 -3.46 -9.63
C VAL A 193 -20.93 -4.68 -8.71
N ILE A 194 -20.43 -5.80 -9.25
CA ILE A 194 -20.24 -7.07 -8.53
C ILE A 194 -18.76 -7.41 -8.32
N TYR A 195 -17.85 -6.79 -9.08
CA TYR A 195 -16.41 -6.93 -8.93
C TYR A 195 -15.69 -5.64 -9.32
N ALA A 196 -14.60 -5.33 -8.63
CA ALA A 196 -13.70 -4.24 -9.00
C ALA A 196 -12.24 -4.60 -8.70
N SER A 197 -11.37 -4.28 -9.64
CA SER A 197 -9.92 -4.36 -9.51
C SER A 197 -9.29 -3.05 -10.00
N TRP A 198 -8.28 -2.58 -9.29
CA TRP A 198 -7.58 -1.32 -9.62
C TRP A 198 -6.26 -1.55 -10.33
N ARG A 199 -5.86 -2.79 -10.50
CA ARG A 199 -4.57 -3.13 -11.12
C ARG A 199 -4.67 -4.40 -11.93
N ASN A 200 -4.13 -4.36 -13.15
CA ASN A 200 -3.87 -5.54 -13.94
C ASN A 200 -2.68 -5.31 -14.91
N LYS A 201 -2.09 -6.38 -15.40
CA LYS A 201 -0.89 -6.35 -16.25
C LYS A 201 -1.14 -6.84 -17.66
N ILE A 202 -2.34 -6.60 -18.21
CA ILE A 202 -2.70 -7.08 -19.54
C ILE A 202 -1.91 -6.37 -20.64
N THR A 203 -1.64 -5.08 -20.43
CA THR A 203 -0.84 -4.24 -21.34
C THR A 203 0.56 -3.98 -20.83
N GLY A 204 1.03 -4.78 -19.88
CA GLY A 204 2.31 -4.61 -19.22
C GLY A 204 2.17 -4.07 -17.81
N TRP A 205 3.22 -4.26 -17.03
CA TRP A 205 3.24 -3.84 -15.64
C TRP A 205 3.31 -2.31 -15.48
N HIS A 206 4.02 -1.63 -16.36
CA HIS A 206 4.14 -0.17 -16.32
C HIS A 206 2.84 0.56 -16.67
N ASP A 207 1.91 -0.09 -17.40
CA ASP A 207 0.56 0.44 -17.69
C ASP A 207 -0.52 -0.21 -16.80
N SER A 208 -0.16 -0.78 -15.67
CA SER A 208 -1.04 -1.59 -14.82
C SER A 208 -1.95 -0.78 -13.88
N LEU A 209 -1.91 0.55 -13.89
CA LEU A 209 -2.96 1.38 -13.30
C LEU A 209 -4.21 1.32 -14.19
N ALA A 210 -4.90 0.20 -14.09
CA ALA A 210 -6.01 -0.17 -14.95
C ALA A 210 -7.18 -0.66 -14.11
N MET A 211 -8.31 0.01 -14.26
CA MET A 211 -9.58 -0.32 -13.62
C MET A 211 -10.27 -1.44 -14.39
N ASP A 212 -10.72 -2.43 -13.67
CA ASP A 212 -11.43 -3.60 -14.17
C ASP A 212 -12.70 -3.78 -13.33
N ILE A 213 -13.87 -3.57 -13.92
CA ILE A 213 -15.16 -3.60 -13.24
C ILE A 213 -16.15 -4.50 -13.98
N ASP A 214 -16.68 -5.48 -13.24
CA ASP A 214 -17.82 -6.28 -13.62
C ASP A 214 -19.10 -5.77 -12.96
N GLY A 215 -20.20 -5.80 -13.69
CA GLY A 215 -21.52 -5.45 -13.19
C GLY A 215 -22.59 -6.48 -13.59
N GLU A 216 -23.81 -6.31 -13.08
CA GLU A 216 -24.94 -7.23 -13.29
C GLU A 216 -25.33 -7.41 -14.76
N HIS A 217 -24.97 -6.47 -15.63
CA HIS A 217 -25.30 -6.52 -17.06
C HIS A 217 -24.17 -7.15 -17.92
N THR A 218 -23.13 -7.67 -17.31
CA THR A 218 -21.95 -8.16 -18.05
C THR A 218 -22.01 -9.63 -18.44
N GLY A 219 -23.04 -10.38 -18.03
CA GLY A 219 -23.45 -11.72 -18.49
C GLY A 219 -22.42 -12.85 -18.51
N GLU A 220 -21.25 -12.67 -19.06
CA GLU A 220 -20.13 -13.64 -19.09
C GLU A 220 -18.81 -12.96 -18.72
N LYS A 221 -17.89 -13.71 -18.12
CA LYS A 221 -16.52 -13.22 -17.88
C LYS A 221 -15.85 -12.93 -19.21
N VAL A 222 -15.86 -11.69 -19.63
CA VAL A 222 -15.20 -11.23 -20.84
C VAL A 222 -13.69 -11.28 -20.64
N ASN A 223 -12.99 -11.86 -21.63
CA ASN A 223 -11.53 -11.79 -21.66
C ASN A 223 -11.10 -10.32 -21.77
N TRP A 224 -10.07 -9.93 -21.06
CA TRP A 224 -9.54 -8.57 -21.03
C TRP A 224 -9.33 -7.93 -22.41
N HIS A 225 -8.75 -8.68 -23.34
CA HIS A 225 -8.56 -8.20 -24.72
C HIS A 225 -9.90 -7.93 -25.42
N ASP A 226 -10.88 -8.76 -25.16
CA ASP A 226 -12.20 -8.63 -25.76
C ASP A 226 -12.94 -7.42 -25.15
N SER A 227 -12.83 -7.22 -23.82
CA SER A 227 -13.46 -6.06 -23.16
C SER A 227 -12.86 -4.73 -23.62
N TYR A 228 -11.55 -4.65 -23.80
CA TYR A 228 -10.89 -3.45 -24.35
C TYR A 228 -11.39 -3.16 -25.79
N ASN A 229 -11.46 -4.17 -26.62
CA ASN A 229 -11.99 -4.05 -27.98
C ASN A 229 -13.49 -3.66 -28.00
N LEU A 230 -14.27 -4.22 -27.07
CA LEU A 230 -15.70 -3.90 -26.91
C LEU A 230 -15.90 -2.43 -26.52
N LEU A 231 -15.10 -1.89 -25.61
CA LEU A 231 -15.15 -0.47 -25.22
C LEU A 231 -14.83 0.46 -26.40
N ILE A 232 -13.81 0.14 -27.17
CA ILE A 232 -13.42 0.93 -28.36
C ILE A 232 -14.50 0.86 -29.44
N LYS A 233 -15.10 -0.32 -29.64
CA LYS A 233 -16.16 -0.55 -30.61
C LYS A 233 -17.53 -0.10 -30.18
N GLY A 234 -17.70 0.32 -28.90
CA GLY A 234 -18.98 0.71 -28.33
C GLY A 234 -19.93 -0.43 -27.97
N GLU A 235 -19.49 -1.67 -28.09
CA GLU A 235 -20.21 -2.87 -27.64
C GLU A 235 -19.91 -3.09 -26.16
N LYS A 236 -20.93 -3.18 -25.31
CA LYS A 236 -20.74 -3.03 -23.87
C LYS A 236 -21.17 -4.24 -23.07
N THR A 237 -20.28 -4.73 -22.24
CA THR A 237 -20.68 -5.53 -21.10
C THR A 237 -19.79 -5.33 -19.88
N PHE A 238 -18.65 -4.64 -20.05
CA PHE A 238 -17.59 -4.59 -19.05
C PHE A 238 -16.80 -3.30 -19.16
N LEU A 239 -16.46 -2.67 -18.05
CA LEU A 239 -15.64 -1.46 -18.03
C LEU A 239 -14.18 -1.78 -17.78
N ASN A 240 -13.35 -1.39 -18.72
CA ASN A 240 -11.90 -1.34 -18.60
C ASN A 240 -11.40 0.06 -18.91
N SER A 241 -10.71 0.67 -17.98
CA SER A 241 -10.24 2.04 -18.11
C SER A 241 -8.88 2.19 -17.46
N ARG A 242 -7.95 2.90 -18.10
CA ARG A 242 -6.56 3.03 -17.67
C ARG A 242 -6.15 4.46 -17.43
N TYR A 243 -5.17 4.63 -16.54
CA TYR A 243 -4.54 5.93 -16.34
C TYR A 243 -3.96 6.50 -17.63
N SER A 244 -3.26 5.69 -18.43
CA SER A 244 -2.69 6.07 -19.73
C SER A 244 -3.74 6.55 -20.74
N GLN A 245 -4.99 6.12 -20.59
CA GLN A 245 -6.14 6.51 -21.40
C GLN A 245 -6.97 7.66 -20.79
N GLY A 246 -6.51 8.24 -19.68
CA GLY A 246 -7.18 9.37 -19.04
C GLY A 246 -8.31 8.97 -18.08
N ASP A 247 -8.27 7.77 -17.51
CA ASP A 247 -9.26 7.34 -16.51
C ASP A 247 -9.41 8.36 -15.37
N ALA A 248 -10.64 8.76 -15.09
CA ALA A 248 -10.95 9.84 -14.16
C ALA A 248 -10.58 9.51 -12.71
N PHE A 249 -10.67 8.24 -12.30
CA PHE A 249 -10.27 7.83 -10.96
C PHE A 249 -8.77 8.05 -10.74
N TYR A 250 -7.92 7.56 -11.64
CA TYR A 250 -6.47 7.69 -11.50
C TYR A 250 -5.99 9.11 -11.71
N GLN A 251 -6.59 9.86 -12.65
CA GLN A 251 -6.26 11.28 -12.84
C GLN A 251 -6.50 12.09 -11.56
N LEU A 252 -7.63 11.86 -10.89
CA LEU A 252 -7.96 12.53 -9.64
C LEU A 252 -7.12 12.00 -8.47
N PHE A 253 -6.93 10.69 -8.35
CA PHE A 253 -6.11 10.07 -7.29
C PHE A 253 -4.68 10.58 -7.29
N LEU A 254 -4.02 10.59 -8.46
CA LEU A 254 -2.63 11.02 -8.63
C LEU A 254 -2.46 12.55 -8.71
N SER A 255 -3.56 13.30 -8.67
CA SER A 255 -3.50 14.77 -8.60
C SER A 255 -3.23 15.32 -7.20
N ASP A 256 -3.25 14.45 -6.18
CA ASP A 256 -3.12 14.84 -4.77
C ASP A 256 -4.19 15.83 -4.26
N ASN A 257 -5.36 15.89 -4.92
CA ASN A 257 -6.46 16.79 -4.52
C ASN A 257 -7.59 16.09 -3.75
N CYS A 258 -7.50 14.79 -3.49
CA CYS A 258 -8.60 14.00 -2.90
C CYS A 258 -8.19 13.09 -1.72
N LEU A 259 -6.94 13.16 -1.28
CA LEU A 259 -6.44 12.31 -0.19
C LEU A 259 -6.95 12.78 1.18
N GLY A 260 -6.95 11.89 2.16
CA GLY A 260 -7.23 12.20 3.55
C GLY A 260 -6.22 13.20 4.13
N LYS A 261 -6.67 14.11 5.01
CA LYS A 261 -5.82 15.16 5.59
C LYS A 261 -4.52 14.62 6.21
N ALA A 262 -4.58 13.47 6.88
CA ALA A 262 -3.41 12.85 7.51
C ALA A 262 -2.41 12.24 6.51
N CYS A 263 -2.79 12.07 5.23
CA CYS A 263 -1.90 11.55 4.19
C CYS A 263 -0.94 12.61 3.63
N TYR A 264 -1.21 13.88 3.89
CA TYR A 264 -0.36 15.01 3.50
C TYR A 264 0.74 15.28 4.54
N ASP A 265 0.85 16.49 5.04
CA ASP A 265 1.95 17.01 5.84
C ASP A 265 2.26 16.21 7.12
N HIS A 266 1.30 15.44 7.64
CA HIS A 266 1.42 14.70 8.91
C HIS A 266 1.72 13.20 8.74
N CYS A 267 1.85 12.69 7.52
CA CYS A 267 2.15 11.28 7.29
C CYS A 267 3.62 10.96 7.62
N LYS A 268 3.86 10.27 8.74
CA LYS A 268 5.20 9.86 9.19
C LYS A 268 5.68 8.52 8.63
N PHE A 269 4.89 7.86 7.78
CA PHE A 269 5.14 6.47 7.35
C PHE A 269 5.73 6.36 5.93
N LYS A 270 6.44 7.37 5.47
CA LYS A 270 7.08 7.36 4.17
C LYS A 270 8.48 6.76 4.22
N PHE A 271 8.99 6.40 3.05
CA PHE A 271 10.35 5.93 2.84
C PHE A 271 10.74 4.77 3.77
N ARG A 272 11.65 4.97 4.73
CA ARG A 272 12.15 3.94 5.65
C ARG A 272 11.24 3.74 6.88
N SER A 273 10.31 4.63 7.15
CA SER A 273 9.50 4.58 8.37
C SER A 273 8.40 3.53 8.27
N SER A 274 8.58 2.40 8.95
CA SER A 274 7.59 1.32 9.04
C SER A 274 7.59 0.67 10.43
N SER A 275 6.41 0.25 10.87
CA SER A 275 6.22 -0.61 12.06
C SER A 275 5.92 -2.06 11.67
N ALA A 276 6.00 -2.40 10.39
CA ALA A 276 5.82 -3.74 9.87
C ALA A 276 7.09 -4.61 10.06
N ASP A 277 6.95 -5.90 9.86
CA ASP A 277 8.07 -6.84 9.72
C ASP A 277 8.61 -6.84 8.29
N ILE A 278 7.71 -6.60 7.31
CA ILE A 278 8.00 -6.56 5.87
C ILE A 278 7.21 -5.41 5.24
N ARG A 279 7.85 -4.62 4.38
CA ARG A 279 7.21 -3.67 3.47
C ARG A 279 7.38 -4.13 2.05
N ILE A 280 6.30 -4.07 1.27
CA ILE A 280 6.31 -4.41 -0.16
C ILE A 280 5.84 -3.23 -1.01
N GLY A 281 6.13 -3.27 -2.29
CA GLY A 281 5.61 -2.31 -3.27
C GLY A 281 6.07 -2.60 -4.67
N ASP A 282 5.60 -1.83 -5.64
CA ASP A 282 6.10 -1.92 -7.00
C ASP A 282 7.54 -1.38 -7.07
N LEU A 283 8.44 -2.07 -7.74
CA LEU A 283 9.82 -1.61 -7.93
C LEU A 283 9.95 -0.83 -9.25
N TRP A 284 9.53 0.43 -9.24
CA TRP A 284 9.47 1.30 -10.42
C TRP A 284 10.84 1.84 -10.90
N GLY A 285 11.94 1.48 -10.22
CA GLY A 285 13.26 2.02 -10.49
C GLY A 285 13.78 1.74 -11.90
N LYS A 286 14.68 2.60 -12.40
CA LYS A 286 15.27 2.52 -13.74
C LYS A 286 15.91 1.18 -14.06
N LYS A 287 16.48 0.52 -13.05
CA LYS A 287 17.13 -0.80 -13.20
C LYS A 287 16.19 -1.87 -13.78
N TYR A 288 14.89 -1.74 -13.54
CA TYR A 288 13.87 -2.73 -13.91
C TYR A 288 12.82 -2.19 -14.89
N GLN A 289 13.11 -1.07 -15.55
CA GLN A 289 12.17 -0.39 -16.44
C GLN A 289 11.73 -1.21 -17.67
N GLU A 290 12.52 -2.21 -18.08
CA GLU A 290 12.21 -3.11 -19.18
C GLU A 290 11.35 -4.32 -18.76
N ASN A 291 11.09 -4.47 -17.45
CA ASN A 291 10.34 -5.61 -16.95
C ASN A 291 8.83 -5.35 -16.96
N GLU A 292 8.08 -6.11 -17.74
CA GLU A 292 6.61 -5.99 -17.86
C GLU A 292 5.82 -7.07 -17.11
N ASP A 293 6.51 -8.02 -16.46
CA ASP A 293 5.88 -9.07 -15.65
C ASP A 293 5.57 -8.62 -14.21
N GLY A 294 6.24 -7.57 -13.77
CA GLY A 294 6.15 -7.03 -12.41
C GLY A 294 7.22 -7.55 -11.46
N ILE A 295 7.79 -6.63 -10.70
CA ILE A 295 8.78 -6.88 -9.65
C ILE A 295 8.33 -6.18 -8.37
N THR A 296 8.33 -6.92 -7.27
CA THR A 296 8.05 -6.38 -5.95
C THR A 296 9.36 -5.89 -5.32
N GLY A 297 9.41 -4.61 -4.96
CA GLY A 297 10.40 -4.10 -4.03
C GLY A 297 10.03 -4.52 -2.61
N VAL A 298 10.96 -5.13 -1.91
CA VAL A 298 10.78 -5.63 -0.55
C VAL A 298 11.77 -4.97 0.39
N ALA A 299 11.30 -4.45 1.52
CA ALA A 299 12.13 -4.01 2.63
C ALA A 299 11.77 -4.82 3.89
N VAL A 300 12.77 -5.36 4.55
CA VAL A 300 12.62 -6.20 5.74
C VAL A 300 13.09 -5.44 6.97
N PHE A 301 12.28 -5.40 8.03
CA PHE A 301 12.53 -4.66 9.26
C PHE A 301 12.73 -5.55 10.48
N SER A 302 12.48 -6.86 10.38
CA SER A 302 12.68 -7.80 11.49
C SER A 302 13.27 -9.13 11.04
N LYS A 303 13.95 -9.83 11.95
CA LYS A 303 14.46 -11.19 11.70
C LYS A 303 13.32 -12.16 11.36
N LYS A 304 12.16 -12.01 12.02
CA LYS A 304 10.95 -12.79 11.77
C LYS A 304 10.45 -12.56 10.34
N GLY A 305 10.38 -11.30 9.89
CA GLY A 305 10.03 -10.95 8.52
C GLY A 305 10.99 -11.54 7.49
N LYS A 306 12.31 -11.47 7.75
CA LYS A 306 13.33 -12.08 6.87
C LYS A 306 13.13 -13.59 6.76
N SER A 307 12.92 -14.27 7.89
CA SER A 307 12.72 -15.72 7.91
C SER A 307 11.52 -16.15 7.06
N VAL A 308 10.39 -15.47 7.17
CA VAL A 308 9.18 -15.78 6.40
C VAL A 308 9.38 -15.47 4.92
N LEU A 309 9.99 -14.33 4.60
CA LEU A 309 10.27 -13.96 3.21
C LEU A 309 11.11 -15.02 2.50
N MET A 310 12.18 -15.51 3.14
CA MET A 310 13.09 -16.50 2.55
C MET A 310 12.45 -17.89 2.36
N GLN A 311 11.35 -18.18 3.05
CA GLN A 311 10.59 -19.43 2.89
C GLN A 311 9.55 -19.36 1.76
N SER A 312 9.23 -18.16 1.28
CA SER A 312 8.22 -17.97 0.23
C SER A 312 8.72 -18.47 -1.13
N ASN A 313 7.78 -18.88 -2.00
CA ASN A 313 8.08 -19.38 -3.35
C ASN A 313 8.43 -18.23 -4.30
N CYS A 314 9.50 -17.46 -3.96
CA CYS A 314 9.94 -16.31 -4.72
C CYS A 314 11.39 -16.43 -5.18
N GLU A 315 11.72 -15.75 -6.27
CA GLU A 315 13.08 -15.36 -6.61
C GLU A 315 13.41 -14.05 -5.91
N PHE A 316 14.69 -13.90 -5.53
CA PHE A 316 15.19 -12.75 -4.80
C PHE A 316 16.50 -12.25 -5.41
N VAL A 317 16.58 -10.96 -5.63
CA VAL A 317 17.83 -10.24 -5.94
C VAL A 317 18.03 -9.23 -4.83
N GLU A 318 19.12 -9.37 -4.08
CA GLU A 318 19.45 -8.39 -3.04
C GLU A 318 19.76 -7.03 -3.68
N GLU A 319 19.15 -5.99 -3.17
CA GLU A 319 19.26 -4.64 -3.70
C GLU A 319 19.48 -3.64 -2.58
N HIS A 320 20.19 -2.57 -2.88
CA HIS A 320 20.24 -1.45 -1.95
C HIS A 320 18.84 -0.86 -1.75
N PHE A 321 18.53 -0.44 -0.51
CA PHE A 321 17.20 0.10 -0.21
C PHE A 321 16.80 1.28 -1.12
N ASP A 322 17.75 2.13 -1.49
CA ASP A 322 17.46 3.29 -2.36
C ASP A 322 17.05 2.86 -3.77
N THR A 323 17.53 1.69 -4.26
CA THR A 323 17.05 1.07 -5.51
C THR A 323 15.61 0.57 -5.34
N VAL A 324 15.31 -0.11 -4.23
CA VAL A 324 13.94 -0.57 -3.93
C VAL A 324 12.96 0.59 -3.76
N ALA A 325 13.42 1.69 -3.18
CA ALA A 325 12.62 2.89 -2.93
C ALA A 325 12.62 3.90 -4.10
N GLU A 326 13.33 3.59 -5.20
CA GLU A 326 13.28 4.44 -6.39
C GLU A 326 11.87 4.44 -6.99
N GLY A 327 11.33 5.63 -7.25
CA GLY A 327 9.93 5.79 -7.70
C GLY A 327 8.89 5.73 -6.59
N GLN A 328 9.27 5.40 -5.35
CA GLN A 328 8.37 5.46 -4.21
C GLN A 328 8.35 6.84 -3.56
N MET A 329 7.24 7.17 -2.88
CA MET A 329 7.13 8.45 -2.17
C MET A 329 8.07 8.49 -0.96
N LYS A 330 9.06 9.38 -1.02
CA LYS A 330 10.04 9.62 0.05
C LYS A 330 9.53 10.57 1.12
N ALA A 331 8.54 11.40 0.78
CA ALA A 331 7.90 12.39 1.64
C ALA A 331 6.37 12.30 1.50
N PRO A 332 5.59 12.87 2.44
CA PRO A 332 4.14 13.02 2.28
C PRO A 332 3.78 13.74 0.99
N ALA A 333 2.62 13.38 0.41
CA ALA A 333 2.06 14.11 -0.71
C ALA A 333 1.84 15.57 -0.33
N LYS A 334 2.12 16.48 -1.25
CA LYS A 334 1.74 17.88 -1.08
C LYS A 334 0.29 18.05 -1.50
N ARG A 335 -0.47 18.80 -0.71
CA ARG A 335 -1.86 19.08 -1.02
C ARG A 335 -1.95 19.88 -2.32
N GLY A 336 -2.69 19.35 -3.30
CA GLY A 336 -2.90 20.04 -4.57
C GLY A 336 -3.66 21.36 -4.39
N ARG A 337 -3.44 22.32 -5.25
CA ARG A 337 -4.08 23.67 -5.17
C ARG A 337 -5.59 23.60 -5.21
N MET A 338 -6.13 22.63 -5.96
CA MET A 338 -7.57 22.46 -6.14
C MET A 338 -8.23 21.68 -4.99
N TYR A 339 -7.46 21.22 -4.00
CA TYR A 339 -7.99 20.44 -2.87
C TYR A 339 -9.27 21.02 -2.24
N PRO A 340 -9.37 22.32 -1.86
CA PRO A 340 -10.57 22.84 -1.24
C PRO A 340 -11.80 22.81 -2.16
N ILE A 341 -11.60 23.02 -3.46
CA ILE A 341 -12.66 23.01 -4.46
C ILE A 341 -13.09 21.57 -4.71
N VAL A 342 -12.14 20.65 -4.92
CA VAL A 342 -12.41 19.23 -5.13
C VAL A 342 -13.17 18.63 -3.94
N GLN A 343 -12.81 18.97 -2.68
CA GLN A 343 -13.56 18.50 -1.51
C GLN A 343 -15.01 18.97 -1.52
N LYS A 344 -15.30 20.22 -1.90
CA LYS A 344 -16.68 20.72 -2.05
C LYS A 344 -17.44 19.98 -3.15
N MET A 345 -16.79 19.76 -4.30
CA MET A 345 -17.38 19.04 -5.43
C MET A 345 -17.65 17.57 -5.10
N LEU A 346 -16.78 16.93 -4.32
CA LEU A 346 -16.99 15.55 -3.86
C LEU A 346 -18.21 15.42 -2.91
N LEU A 347 -18.51 16.46 -2.16
CA LEU A 347 -19.67 16.50 -1.25
C LEU A 347 -20.99 16.89 -1.95
N ASN A 348 -20.91 17.51 -3.12
CA ASN A 348 -22.10 17.88 -3.90
C ASN A 348 -22.55 16.68 -4.74
N ASP A 349 -23.72 16.11 -4.46
CA ASP A 349 -24.21 14.90 -5.13
C ASP A 349 -24.51 15.12 -6.62
N ASP A 350 -24.82 16.33 -7.06
CA ASP A 350 -25.07 16.69 -8.46
C ASP A 350 -23.77 16.75 -9.31
N THR A 351 -22.61 16.83 -8.67
CA THR A 351 -21.34 16.92 -9.38
C THR A 351 -20.81 15.53 -9.76
N SER A 352 -20.58 15.28 -11.04
CA SER A 352 -20.00 14.05 -11.54
C SER A 352 -18.47 13.99 -11.34
N ILE A 353 -17.91 12.78 -11.33
CA ILE A 353 -16.43 12.63 -11.29
C ILE A 353 -15.77 13.18 -12.56
N LYS A 354 -16.48 13.19 -13.70
CA LYS A 354 -15.97 13.75 -14.95
C LYS A 354 -15.77 15.27 -14.86
N GLU A 355 -16.71 15.98 -14.24
CA GLU A 355 -16.59 17.44 -14.02
C GLU A 355 -15.42 17.76 -13.11
N ILE A 356 -15.22 17.00 -12.05
CA ILE A 356 -14.05 17.15 -11.15
C ILE A 356 -12.75 16.92 -11.92
N ASN A 357 -12.71 15.86 -12.73
CA ASN A 357 -11.52 15.53 -13.53
C ASN A 357 -11.21 16.61 -14.57
N LEU A 358 -12.21 17.16 -15.24
CA LEU A 358 -12.05 18.27 -16.19
C LEU A 358 -11.45 19.51 -15.52
N LEU A 359 -11.85 19.82 -14.29
CA LEU A 359 -11.28 20.91 -13.52
C LEU A 359 -9.77 20.69 -13.25
N ILE A 360 -9.39 19.47 -12.81
CA ILE A 360 -7.99 19.13 -12.55
C ILE A 360 -7.15 19.19 -13.84
N LEU A 361 -7.69 18.71 -14.96
CA LEU A 361 -6.99 18.75 -16.24
C LEU A 361 -6.80 20.19 -16.80
N LYS A 362 -7.73 21.10 -16.51
CA LYS A 362 -7.58 22.52 -16.86
C LYS A 362 -6.48 23.23 -16.07
N GLU A 363 -6.26 22.84 -14.82
CA GLU A 363 -5.19 23.41 -14.00
C GLU A 363 -3.79 22.96 -14.44
N LYS A 364 -3.68 21.76 -15.02
CA LYS A 364 -2.40 21.20 -15.50
C LYS A 364 -1.91 21.82 -16.83
N LYS A 365 -2.77 22.55 -17.53
CA LYS A 365 -2.44 23.31 -18.75
C LYS A 365 -2.05 24.74 -18.41
#